data_323f3bc02ff31440fcc71fae51dd5299
#
_entry.id   323f3bc02ff31440fcc71fae51dd5299
#
_cell.length_a   1.000
_cell.length_b   1.000
_cell.length_c   1.000
_cell.angle_alpha   90.00
_cell.angle_beta   90.00
_cell.angle_gamma   90.00
#
_symmetry.space_group_name_H-M   'P 1'
#
loop_
_entity.id
_entity.type
_entity.pdbx_description
1 polymer ?
#
loop_
_entity_poly.entity_id
_entity_poly.type
_entity_poly.pdbx_seq_one_letter_code
_entity_poly.pdbx_strand_id
1 'polypeptide(L)'
;MQFKDYYETLGVSRGADAEEVKRAYRKLARKYHPDVSKEKNAEAKFKDVQEAYEVLRDSDKRAAYDQLGRDYRTGQQFRPPPDWEQRFGHSQSSGTHRFSDLNGFSDFFSSLFGTGAGMAGGGPGSYAQPEADGGQIDVSIEEAYAGTRRRVTTRENGRARMVDVQIPAGVTDGQALRVGGSGGGRGTLILRVKLRSHPIFSLQGKDVQVELPLAPWEAALGAKVAVPTLGGTVELTIPAGAQAGQKLRLRGRGFPGTPNGDQFVLVKLVTPAAETPQAKEAYERMRREFNFNPRAAWP
;
A
#
# COMPACT_ATOMS: atom_id res chain seq x y z
N MET A 1 25.08 -23.84 -3.53
CA MET A 1 24.98 -22.41 -3.87
C MET A 1 26.36 -21.78 -3.84
N GLN A 2 26.54 -20.61 -4.45
CA GLN A 2 27.81 -19.89 -4.48
C GLN A 2 27.80 -18.76 -3.44
N PHE A 3 28.93 -18.60 -2.74
CA PHE A 3 29.13 -17.49 -1.80
C PHE A 3 29.22 -16.17 -2.54
N LYS A 4 28.49 -15.14 -2.06
CA LYS A 4 28.56 -13.77 -2.57
C LYS A 4 29.21 -12.87 -1.54
N ASP A 5 30.26 -12.14 -1.92
CA ASP A 5 30.86 -11.12 -1.05
C ASP A 5 30.10 -9.79 -1.19
N TYR A 6 29.30 -9.46 -0.16
CA TYR A 6 28.48 -8.25 -0.14
C TYR A 6 29.31 -6.97 -0.01
N TYR A 7 30.48 -7.04 0.60
CA TYR A 7 31.40 -5.89 0.66
C TYR A 7 31.99 -5.59 -0.71
N GLU A 8 32.38 -6.62 -1.44
CA GLU A 8 32.85 -6.51 -2.83
C GLU A 8 31.72 -6.00 -3.75
N THR A 9 30.50 -6.49 -3.56
CA THR A 9 29.31 -6.07 -4.34
C THR A 9 29.03 -4.58 -4.17
N LEU A 10 29.19 -4.04 -2.97
CA LEU A 10 29.03 -2.59 -2.69
C LEU A 10 30.29 -1.78 -2.98
N GLY A 11 31.46 -2.45 -3.19
CA GLY A 11 32.75 -1.79 -3.38
C GLY A 11 33.24 -1.05 -2.14
N VAL A 12 33.00 -1.61 -0.94
CA VAL A 12 33.43 -1.06 0.35
C VAL A 12 34.34 -2.06 1.09
N SER A 13 35.15 -1.56 2.03
CA SER A 13 35.97 -2.42 2.87
C SER A 13 35.11 -3.19 3.89
N ARG A 14 35.60 -4.35 4.37
CA ARG A 14 34.91 -5.12 5.44
C ARG A 14 34.80 -4.33 6.75
N GLY A 15 35.65 -3.32 6.95
CA GLY A 15 35.61 -2.40 8.10
C GLY A 15 34.74 -1.17 7.89
N ALA A 16 34.06 -1.04 6.77
CA ALA A 16 33.24 0.13 6.44
C ALA A 16 32.15 0.36 7.50
N ASP A 17 31.92 1.62 7.85
CA ASP A 17 30.82 1.98 8.74
C ASP A 17 29.44 1.99 8.03
N ALA A 18 28.38 2.14 8.81
CA ALA A 18 27.01 2.11 8.29
C ALA A 18 26.73 3.25 7.29
N GLU A 19 27.37 4.42 7.47
CA GLU A 19 27.20 5.56 6.57
C GLU A 19 27.98 5.36 5.25
N GLU A 20 29.12 4.71 5.29
CA GLU A 20 29.88 4.32 4.09
C GLU A 20 29.12 3.30 3.25
N VAL A 21 28.56 2.26 3.90
CA VAL A 21 27.68 1.25 3.27
C VAL A 21 26.48 1.92 2.61
N LYS A 22 25.80 2.83 3.30
CA LYS A 22 24.64 3.56 2.79
C LYS A 22 25.00 4.49 1.61
N ARG A 23 26.16 5.13 1.67
CA ARG A 23 26.64 6.01 0.60
C ARG A 23 26.96 5.21 -0.66
N ALA A 24 27.65 4.08 -0.50
CA ALA A 24 27.97 3.17 -1.59
C ALA A 24 26.69 2.63 -2.26
N TYR A 25 25.73 2.16 -1.46
CA TYR A 25 24.43 1.73 -1.95
C TYR A 25 23.73 2.79 -2.79
N ARG A 26 23.60 4.04 -2.28
CA ARG A 26 22.93 5.13 -3.02
C ARG A 26 23.60 5.42 -4.37
N LYS A 27 24.92 5.34 -4.43
CA LYS A 27 25.69 5.54 -5.67
C LYS A 27 25.40 4.43 -6.69
N LEU A 28 25.44 3.17 -6.26
CA LEU A 28 25.23 2.00 -7.12
C LEU A 28 23.77 1.84 -7.52
N ALA A 29 22.82 2.10 -6.61
CA ALA A 29 21.40 2.06 -6.89
C ALA A 29 20.99 3.07 -7.99
N ARG A 30 21.56 4.28 -7.98
CA ARG A 30 21.36 5.26 -9.07
C ARG A 30 21.99 4.81 -10.38
N LYS A 31 23.18 4.18 -10.32
CA LYS A 31 23.90 3.71 -11.50
C LYS A 31 23.17 2.55 -12.21
N TYR A 32 22.59 1.63 -11.43
CA TYR A 32 21.95 0.42 -11.95
C TYR A 32 20.42 0.48 -11.93
N HIS A 33 19.82 1.65 -11.72
CA HIS A 33 18.37 1.81 -11.71
C HIS A 33 17.78 1.37 -13.07
N PRO A 34 16.72 0.51 -13.10
CA PRO A 34 16.18 -0.04 -14.35
C PRO A 34 15.73 1.03 -15.34
N ASP A 35 15.21 2.16 -14.85
CA ASP A 35 14.73 3.27 -15.71
C ASP A 35 15.85 4.15 -16.27
N VAL A 36 17.07 4.10 -15.70
CA VAL A 36 18.16 5.02 -16.04
C VAL A 36 19.34 4.31 -16.69
N SER A 37 19.60 3.06 -16.32
CA SER A 37 20.78 2.32 -16.77
C SER A 37 20.56 1.65 -18.11
N LYS A 38 21.52 1.85 -19.03
CA LYS A 38 21.57 1.18 -20.35
C LYS A 38 22.41 -0.09 -20.36
N GLU A 39 22.95 -0.53 -19.22
CA GLU A 39 23.75 -1.74 -19.13
C GLU A 39 22.89 -3.01 -19.27
N LYS A 40 23.32 -3.96 -20.08
CA LYS A 40 22.56 -5.23 -20.35
C LYS A 40 22.23 -6.05 -19.08
N ASN A 41 22.98 -5.87 -17.99
CA ASN A 41 22.81 -6.60 -16.72
C ASN A 41 22.47 -5.67 -15.54
N ALA A 42 21.89 -4.47 -15.82
CA ALA A 42 21.58 -3.49 -14.80
C ALA A 42 20.63 -4.02 -13.72
N GLU A 43 19.60 -4.74 -14.13
CA GLU A 43 18.61 -5.32 -13.23
C GLU A 43 19.24 -6.36 -12.29
N ALA A 44 20.07 -7.27 -12.79
CA ALA A 44 20.77 -8.25 -11.96
C ALA A 44 21.73 -7.58 -10.97
N LYS A 45 22.51 -6.59 -11.43
CA LYS A 45 23.42 -5.82 -10.59
C LYS A 45 22.67 -5.00 -9.54
N PHE A 46 21.51 -4.45 -9.90
CA PHE A 46 20.66 -3.72 -8.95
C PHE A 46 20.16 -4.63 -7.83
N LYS A 47 19.70 -5.84 -8.18
CA LYS A 47 19.28 -6.87 -7.21
C LYS A 47 20.43 -7.27 -6.27
N ASP A 48 21.62 -7.52 -6.81
CA ASP A 48 22.80 -7.85 -6.01
C ASP A 48 23.20 -6.72 -5.05
N VAL A 49 23.15 -5.46 -5.50
CA VAL A 49 23.43 -4.27 -4.69
C VAL A 49 22.38 -4.08 -3.59
N GLN A 50 21.11 -4.34 -3.89
CA GLN A 50 20.04 -4.26 -2.92
C GLN A 50 20.14 -5.36 -1.85
N GLU A 51 20.45 -6.58 -2.26
CA GLU A 51 20.70 -7.73 -1.38
C GLU A 51 21.86 -7.45 -0.42
N ALA A 52 23.01 -6.98 -0.95
CA ALA A 52 24.17 -6.64 -0.15
C ALA A 52 23.88 -5.54 0.88
N TYR A 53 23.13 -4.50 0.49
CA TYR A 53 22.74 -3.43 1.40
C TYR A 53 21.80 -3.92 2.50
N GLU A 54 20.84 -4.79 2.18
CA GLU A 54 19.89 -5.33 3.15
C GLU A 54 20.56 -6.13 4.28
N VAL A 55 21.65 -6.80 3.97
CA VAL A 55 22.45 -7.54 4.97
C VAL A 55 23.37 -6.60 5.76
N LEU A 56 24.12 -5.72 5.07
CA LEU A 56 25.17 -4.93 5.71
C LEU A 56 24.66 -3.69 6.47
N ARG A 57 23.42 -3.24 6.25
CA ARG A 57 22.81 -2.13 7.01
C ARG A 57 22.36 -2.55 8.41
N ASP A 58 22.04 -3.83 8.61
CA ASP A 58 21.53 -4.39 9.85
C ASP A 58 22.68 -5.00 10.64
N SER A 59 22.88 -4.55 11.88
CA SER A 59 24.01 -4.97 12.72
C SER A 59 24.03 -6.47 12.97
N ASP A 60 22.85 -7.07 13.17
CA ASP A 60 22.74 -8.48 13.54
C ASP A 60 22.97 -9.38 12.31
N LYS A 61 22.38 -9.00 11.16
CA LYS A 61 22.61 -9.69 9.89
C LYS A 61 24.06 -9.57 9.43
N ARG A 62 24.64 -8.39 9.60
CA ARG A 62 26.06 -8.14 9.28
C ARG A 62 26.98 -8.99 10.15
N ALA A 63 26.76 -9.02 11.48
CA ALA A 63 27.55 -9.85 12.39
C ALA A 63 27.44 -11.34 12.06
N ALA A 64 26.26 -11.80 11.72
CA ALA A 64 26.02 -13.18 11.26
C ALA A 64 26.75 -13.48 9.95
N TYR A 65 26.67 -12.59 8.99
CA TYR A 65 27.35 -12.70 7.71
C TYR A 65 28.88 -12.68 7.86
N ASP A 66 29.43 -11.81 8.72
CA ASP A 66 30.86 -11.69 8.97
C ASP A 66 31.45 -12.94 9.64
N GLN A 67 30.69 -13.62 10.50
CA GLN A 67 31.11 -14.91 11.09
C GLN A 67 31.26 -16.00 10.03
N LEU A 68 30.36 -16.03 9.03
CA LEU A 68 30.43 -17.00 7.93
C LEU A 68 31.50 -16.66 6.89
N GLY A 69 31.64 -15.35 6.60
CA GLY A 69 32.48 -14.86 5.50
C GLY A 69 33.98 -14.87 5.77
N ARG A 70 34.44 -15.30 6.96
CA ARG A 70 35.90 -15.37 7.27
C ARG A 70 36.63 -16.41 6.45
N ASP A 71 35.96 -17.50 6.10
CA ASP A 71 36.58 -18.67 5.48
C ASP A 71 36.19 -18.90 4.02
N TYR A 72 35.34 -18.01 3.43
CA TYR A 72 34.82 -18.16 2.07
C TYR A 72 35.21 -16.98 1.16
N ARG A 73 35.44 -17.28 -0.13
CA ARG A 73 35.67 -16.31 -1.20
C ARG A 73 34.52 -16.35 -2.20
N THR A 74 34.28 -15.22 -2.87
CA THR A 74 33.26 -15.10 -3.92
C THR A 74 33.33 -16.25 -4.92
N GLY A 75 32.22 -16.95 -5.16
CA GLY A 75 32.09 -18.03 -6.12
C GLY A 75 32.39 -19.44 -5.55
N GLN A 76 32.83 -19.57 -4.30
CA GLN A 76 33.02 -20.89 -3.68
C GLN A 76 31.67 -21.55 -3.33
N GLN A 77 31.66 -22.91 -3.36
CA GLN A 77 30.48 -23.65 -2.91
C GLN A 77 30.29 -23.46 -1.41
N PHE A 78 29.14 -22.88 -1.05
CA PHE A 78 28.77 -22.61 0.32
C PHE A 78 27.72 -23.59 0.83
N ARG A 79 27.90 -24.06 2.04
CA ARG A 79 26.91 -24.83 2.82
C ARG A 79 26.79 -24.18 4.21
N PRO A 80 25.60 -23.77 4.67
CA PRO A 80 25.42 -23.26 6.01
C PRO A 80 25.81 -24.32 7.06
N PRO A 81 26.41 -23.93 8.20
CA PRO A 81 26.63 -24.84 9.32
C PRO A 81 25.29 -25.39 9.85
N PRO A 82 25.26 -26.66 10.34
CA PRO A 82 24.02 -27.30 10.80
C PRO A 82 23.29 -26.57 11.97
N ASP A 83 24.04 -25.78 12.74
CA ASP A 83 23.55 -25.03 13.89
C ASP A 83 23.17 -23.59 13.56
N TRP A 84 23.27 -23.19 12.29
CA TRP A 84 22.97 -21.84 11.83
C TRP A 84 21.52 -21.44 12.09
N GLU A 85 20.58 -22.31 11.81
CA GLU A 85 19.15 -22.07 12.02
C GLU A 85 18.80 -21.85 13.49
N GLN A 86 19.47 -22.55 14.39
CA GLN A 86 19.24 -22.40 15.85
C GLN A 86 19.80 -21.10 16.40
N ARG A 87 20.90 -20.58 15.83
CA ARG A 87 21.55 -19.36 16.29
C ARG A 87 20.94 -18.08 15.73
N PHE A 88 20.49 -18.10 14.50
CA PHE A 88 20.05 -16.89 13.79
C PHE A 88 18.62 -16.95 13.25
N GLY A 89 17.94 -18.09 13.31
CA GLY A 89 16.54 -18.25 12.88
C GLY A 89 15.51 -17.56 13.78
N HIS A 90 15.91 -17.08 14.97
CA HIS A 90 15.04 -16.43 15.96
C HIS A 90 15.31 -14.93 16.14
N SER A 91 16.16 -14.33 15.31
CA SER A 91 16.40 -12.88 15.42
C SER A 91 15.15 -12.11 14.95
N GLN A 92 14.27 -11.87 15.90
CA GLN A 92 13.07 -11.04 15.78
C GLN A 92 13.52 -9.57 15.81
N SER A 93 14.13 -9.13 14.70
CA SER A 93 14.40 -7.71 14.47
C SER A 93 13.07 -7.00 14.26
N SER A 94 12.68 -6.15 15.22
CA SER A 94 11.54 -5.25 15.18
C SER A 94 11.72 -4.16 14.13
N GLY A 95 11.71 -4.52 12.86
CA GLY A 95 11.75 -3.60 11.72
C GLY A 95 10.70 -4.01 10.72
N THR A 96 9.54 -3.39 10.78
CA THR A 96 8.43 -3.48 9.82
C THR A 96 8.84 -3.00 8.44
N HIS A 97 9.63 -3.79 7.71
CA HIS A 97 9.70 -3.70 6.26
C HIS A 97 9.18 -5.01 5.69
N ARG A 98 8.07 -4.88 4.96
CA ARG A 98 7.36 -5.97 4.28
C ARG A 98 8.32 -6.78 3.42
N PHE A 99 8.56 -8.01 3.83
CA PHE A 99 9.20 -9.07 3.04
C PHE A 99 8.33 -9.54 1.85
N SER A 100 7.51 -8.71 1.26
CA SER A 100 6.61 -9.11 0.16
C SER A 100 7.29 -9.19 -1.21
N ASP A 101 8.57 -8.78 -1.33
CA ASP A 101 9.30 -8.82 -2.61
C ASP A 101 10.51 -9.77 -2.62
N LEU A 102 10.49 -10.84 -1.81
CA LEU A 102 11.58 -11.84 -1.74
C LEU A 102 11.77 -12.66 -3.03
N ASN A 103 10.87 -12.55 -4.00
CA ASN A 103 10.99 -13.25 -5.28
C ASN A 103 12.15 -12.76 -6.18
N GLY A 104 12.99 -11.84 -5.69
CA GLY A 104 14.12 -11.29 -6.44
C GLY A 104 15.50 -11.53 -5.83
N PHE A 105 15.60 -12.07 -4.61
CA PHE A 105 16.89 -12.29 -3.94
C PHE A 105 17.51 -13.65 -4.33
N SER A 106 18.84 -13.75 -4.18
CA SER A 106 19.56 -14.96 -4.58
C SER A 106 19.29 -16.14 -3.63
N ASP A 107 19.53 -17.36 -4.13
CA ASP A 107 19.46 -18.60 -3.32
C ASP A 107 20.40 -18.54 -2.11
N PHE A 108 21.49 -17.78 -2.20
CA PHE A 108 22.44 -17.57 -1.11
C PHE A 108 21.80 -16.77 0.03
N PHE A 109 21.13 -15.65 -0.29
CA PHE A 109 20.41 -14.86 0.70
C PHE A 109 19.27 -15.66 1.34
N SER A 110 18.48 -16.33 0.50
CA SER A 110 17.32 -17.12 0.93
C SER A 110 17.72 -18.24 1.88
N SER A 111 18.90 -18.86 1.71
CA SER A 111 19.37 -19.91 2.58
C SER A 111 19.97 -19.42 3.91
N LEU A 112 20.48 -18.17 3.94
CA LEU A 112 21.07 -17.60 5.16
C LEU A 112 20.03 -16.90 6.03
N PHE A 113 19.10 -16.19 5.40
CA PHE A 113 18.16 -15.29 6.08
C PHE A 113 16.70 -15.59 5.77
N GLY A 114 16.42 -16.53 4.86
CA GLY A 114 15.08 -16.85 4.38
C GLY A 114 14.33 -17.91 5.20
N THR A 115 14.94 -18.54 6.16
CA THR A 115 14.34 -19.62 6.97
C THR A 115 13.25 -19.19 7.95
N GLY A 116 12.90 -17.89 7.95
CA GLY A 116 11.69 -17.38 8.63
C GLY A 116 10.43 -17.38 7.74
N ALA A 117 10.53 -17.65 6.45
CA ALA A 117 9.42 -17.70 5.49
C ALA A 117 9.60 -18.86 4.53
N GLY A 118 9.37 -20.08 5.04
CA GLY A 118 8.97 -21.30 4.33
C GLY A 118 9.47 -21.51 2.90
N MET A 119 10.66 -22.11 2.74
CA MET A 119 10.90 -23.09 1.68
C MET A 119 12.03 -24.01 2.10
N ALA A 120 11.71 -25.06 2.82
CA ALA A 120 12.59 -26.16 3.19
C ALA A 120 12.40 -27.33 2.23
N GLY A 121 13.50 -27.81 1.70
CA GLY A 121 13.58 -29.13 1.08
C GLY A 121 13.16 -30.24 2.04
N GLY A 122 12.51 -31.26 1.50
CA GLY A 122 11.81 -32.32 2.18
C GLY A 122 12.52 -33.02 3.32
N GLY A 123 11.87 -32.98 4.48
CA GLY A 123 11.94 -34.00 5.53
C GLY A 123 10.50 -34.32 5.93
N PRO A 124 10.15 -35.59 6.19
CA PRO A 124 8.78 -35.99 6.52
C PRO A 124 8.48 -35.57 7.96
N GLY A 125 7.86 -34.39 8.17
CA GLY A 125 7.39 -33.99 9.50
C GLY A 125 7.09 -32.54 9.75
N SER A 126 7.45 -31.60 8.89
CA SER A 126 7.06 -30.20 9.04
C SER A 126 5.85 -29.93 8.15
N TYR A 127 4.67 -30.14 8.73
CA TYR A 127 3.42 -29.69 8.13
C TYR A 127 3.46 -28.16 8.07
N ALA A 128 3.78 -27.59 6.90
CA ALA A 128 3.33 -26.26 6.55
C ALA A 128 1.82 -26.27 6.75
N GLN A 129 1.36 -25.57 7.78
CA GLN A 129 -0.09 -25.48 8.02
C GLN A 129 -0.67 -24.78 6.80
N PRO A 130 -1.63 -25.40 6.10
CA PRO A 130 -2.28 -24.74 5.00
C PRO A 130 -2.90 -23.44 5.54
N GLU A 131 -2.46 -22.31 5.01
CA GLU A 131 -3.18 -21.05 5.20
C GLU A 131 -4.58 -21.30 4.61
N ALA A 132 -5.54 -21.53 5.47
CA ALA A 132 -6.89 -21.76 5.03
C ALA A 132 -7.41 -20.45 4.45
N ASP A 133 -7.80 -20.47 3.18
CA ASP A 133 -8.50 -19.35 2.56
C ASP A 133 -9.82 -19.17 3.32
N GLY A 134 -9.86 -18.17 4.18
CA GLY A 134 -11.00 -17.85 5.04
C GLY A 134 -12.14 -17.16 4.29
N GLY A 135 -11.95 -16.92 3.00
CA GLY A 135 -12.93 -16.26 2.17
C GLY A 135 -12.82 -14.74 2.19
N GLN A 136 -13.91 -14.06 1.86
CA GLN A 136 -14.01 -12.63 1.68
C GLN A 136 -14.78 -11.98 2.82
N ILE A 137 -14.34 -10.79 3.28
CA ILE A 137 -15.06 -9.98 4.24
C ILE A 137 -15.46 -8.65 3.60
N ASP A 138 -16.79 -8.40 3.55
CA ASP A 138 -17.32 -7.12 3.07
C ASP A 138 -17.17 -6.06 4.16
N VAL A 139 -16.51 -4.96 3.84
CA VAL A 139 -16.22 -3.84 4.74
C VAL A 139 -16.78 -2.56 4.12
N SER A 140 -17.47 -1.73 4.92
CA SER A 140 -17.89 -0.42 4.44
C SER A 140 -16.70 0.54 4.37
N ILE A 141 -16.86 1.62 3.63
CA ILE A 141 -15.78 2.61 3.46
C ILE A 141 -15.48 3.32 4.80
N GLU A 142 -16.49 3.52 5.64
CA GLU A 142 -16.36 4.12 6.97
C GLU A 142 -15.65 3.18 7.93
N GLU A 143 -15.98 1.88 7.91
CA GLU A 143 -15.30 0.86 8.71
C GLU A 143 -13.83 0.75 8.31
N ALA A 144 -13.54 0.81 7.00
CA ALA A 144 -12.18 0.80 6.47
C ALA A 144 -11.40 2.07 6.82
N TYR A 145 -12.08 3.23 6.88
CA TYR A 145 -11.49 4.50 7.27
C TYR A 145 -11.14 4.54 8.76
N ALA A 146 -12.11 4.21 9.61
CA ALA A 146 -11.95 4.31 11.08
C ALA A 146 -11.20 3.13 11.69
N GLY A 147 -11.22 1.98 11.02
CA GLY A 147 -10.85 0.70 11.61
C GLY A 147 -11.93 0.20 12.56
N THR A 148 -12.09 -1.10 12.65
CA THR A 148 -13.11 -1.70 13.51
C THR A 148 -12.76 -3.14 13.92
N ARG A 149 -13.48 -3.67 14.92
CA ARG A 149 -13.48 -5.09 15.25
C ARG A 149 -14.81 -5.70 14.87
N ARG A 150 -14.77 -6.77 14.11
CA ARG A 150 -15.99 -7.51 13.72
C ARG A 150 -15.86 -8.97 14.04
N ARG A 151 -16.94 -9.55 14.55
CA ARG A 151 -17.06 -10.99 14.69
C ARG A 151 -17.65 -11.55 13.40
N VAL A 152 -16.91 -12.45 12.77
CA VAL A 152 -17.26 -13.05 11.49
C VAL A 152 -17.41 -14.56 11.67
N THR A 153 -18.44 -15.13 11.09
CA THR A 153 -18.59 -16.59 11.03
C THR A 153 -17.92 -17.10 9.77
N THR A 154 -16.86 -17.87 9.93
CA THR A 154 -16.16 -18.54 8.83
C THR A 154 -16.47 -20.02 8.84
N ARG A 155 -16.30 -20.69 7.70
CA ARG A 155 -16.39 -22.16 7.62
C ARG A 155 -14.98 -22.73 7.50
N GLU A 156 -14.58 -23.48 8.51
CA GLU A 156 -13.35 -24.23 8.52
C GLU A 156 -13.68 -25.73 8.58
N ASN A 157 -13.24 -26.51 7.59
CA ASN A 157 -13.54 -27.95 7.49
C ASN A 157 -15.04 -28.31 7.63
N GLY A 158 -15.91 -27.49 7.03
CA GLY A 158 -17.37 -27.68 7.08
C GLY A 158 -18.05 -27.26 8.37
N ARG A 159 -17.31 -26.79 9.40
CA ARG A 159 -17.85 -26.31 10.68
C ARG A 159 -17.87 -24.81 10.71
N ALA A 160 -18.98 -24.21 11.16
CA ALA A 160 -19.07 -22.78 11.41
C ALA A 160 -18.23 -22.40 12.64
N ARG A 161 -17.33 -21.42 12.48
CA ARG A 161 -16.50 -20.88 13.56
C ARG A 161 -16.66 -19.38 13.63
N MET A 162 -16.87 -18.83 14.82
CA MET A 162 -16.83 -17.39 15.03
C MET A 162 -15.39 -16.94 15.29
N VAL A 163 -14.96 -15.92 14.56
CA VAL A 163 -13.61 -15.37 14.66
C VAL A 163 -13.71 -13.85 14.81
N ASP A 164 -13.00 -13.29 15.78
CA ASP A 164 -12.90 -11.84 15.95
C ASP A 164 -11.82 -11.30 15.01
N VAL A 165 -12.23 -10.47 14.05
CA VAL A 165 -11.37 -9.88 13.03
C VAL A 165 -11.12 -8.42 13.37
N GLN A 166 -9.84 -8.05 13.52
CA GLN A 166 -9.41 -6.67 13.64
C GLN A 166 -9.20 -6.10 12.22
N ILE A 167 -10.03 -5.15 11.82
CA ILE A 167 -9.89 -4.41 10.57
C ILE A 167 -9.11 -3.14 10.89
N PRO A 168 -7.87 -2.99 10.40
CA PRO A 168 -7.09 -1.78 10.67
C PRO A 168 -7.64 -0.58 9.91
N ALA A 169 -7.45 0.63 10.46
CA ALA A 169 -7.76 1.86 9.76
C ALA A 169 -6.91 1.99 8.49
N GLY A 170 -7.52 2.44 7.40
CA GLY A 170 -6.85 2.59 6.12
C GLY A 170 -6.71 1.30 5.30
N VAL A 171 -7.45 0.24 5.66
CA VAL A 171 -7.48 -1.01 4.89
C VAL A 171 -8.02 -0.76 3.47
N THR A 172 -7.38 -1.37 2.48
CA THR A 172 -7.74 -1.21 1.06
C THR A 172 -8.44 -2.44 0.49
N ASP A 173 -9.11 -2.28 -0.64
CA ASP A 173 -9.76 -3.39 -1.34
C ASP A 173 -8.74 -4.46 -1.75
N GLY A 174 -9.11 -5.73 -1.62
CA GLY A 174 -8.24 -6.88 -1.89
C GLY A 174 -7.17 -7.17 -0.82
N GLN A 175 -7.01 -6.33 0.19
CA GLN A 175 -6.02 -6.53 1.24
C GLN A 175 -6.31 -7.80 2.05
N ALA A 176 -5.26 -8.61 2.28
CA ALA A 176 -5.35 -9.81 3.09
C ALA A 176 -5.22 -9.48 4.58
N LEU A 177 -6.18 -9.90 5.39
CA LEU A 177 -6.17 -9.82 6.84
C LEU A 177 -5.85 -11.20 7.41
N ARG A 178 -4.78 -11.32 8.18
CA ARG A 178 -4.44 -12.53 8.90
C ARG A 178 -5.15 -12.54 10.24
N VAL A 179 -5.97 -13.55 10.44
CA VAL A 179 -6.76 -13.71 11.67
C VAL A 179 -6.24 -14.93 12.41
N GLY A 180 -5.66 -14.71 13.59
CA GLY A 180 -5.19 -15.78 14.46
C GLY A 180 -6.35 -16.54 15.07
N GLY A 181 -6.28 -17.87 15.08
CA GLY A 181 -7.28 -18.72 15.72
C GLY A 181 -7.28 -18.54 17.24
N SER A 182 -8.26 -17.84 17.80
CA SER A 182 -8.55 -17.88 19.25
C SER A 182 -9.10 -19.24 19.62
N GLY A 183 -8.33 -20.02 20.35
CA GLY A 183 -8.79 -21.30 20.96
C GLY A 183 -8.16 -22.53 20.33
N GLY A 184 -6.90 -22.84 20.68
CA GLY A 184 -6.29 -24.19 20.57
C GLY A 184 -6.12 -24.82 19.20
N GLY A 185 -6.59 -24.21 18.12
CA GLY A 185 -6.46 -24.68 16.73
C GLY A 185 -5.33 -23.95 16.00
N ARG A 186 -4.40 -24.73 15.52
CA ARG A 186 -3.18 -24.27 14.82
C ARG A 186 -3.48 -23.90 13.37
N GLY A 187 -4.12 -22.75 13.08
CA GLY A 187 -4.32 -22.29 11.71
C GLY A 187 -4.47 -20.78 11.65
N THR A 188 -3.71 -20.13 10.77
CA THR A 188 -3.92 -18.73 10.42
C THR A 188 -4.94 -18.67 9.29
N LEU A 189 -6.06 -17.98 9.53
CA LEU A 189 -7.07 -17.77 8.53
C LEU A 189 -6.76 -16.48 7.77
N ILE A 190 -6.80 -16.52 6.44
CA ILE A 190 -6.65 -15.32 5.61
C ILE A 190 -8.02 -14.90 5.10
N LEU A 191 -8.43 -13.67 5.46
CA LEU A 191 -9.62 -13.03 4.94
C LEU A 191 -9.23 -11.93 3.95
N ARG A 192 -9.83 -11.93 2.76
CA ARG A 192 -9.64 -10.84 1.79
C ARG A 192 -10.70 -9.77 2.00
N VAL A 193 -10.26 -8.53 2.15
CA VAL A 193 -11.17 -7.39 2.27
C VAL A 193 -11.80 -7.09 0.93
N LYS A 194 -13.12 -6.93 0.92
CA LYS A 194 -13.89 -6.36 -0.19
C LYS A 194 -14.58 -5.10 0.29
N LEU A 195 -14.20 -3.96 -0.27
CA LEU A 195 -14.86 -2.71 0.03
C LEU A 195 -16.21 -2.66 -0.68
N ARG A 196 -17.27 -2.37 0.09
CA ARG A 196 -18.59 -2.14 -0.48
C ARG A 196 -18.61 -0.78 -1.20
N SER A 197 -19.30 -0.73 -2.35
CA SER A 197 -19.58 0.55 -3.02
C SER A 197 -20.37 1.46 -2.09
N HIS A 198 -20.02 2.76 -2.12
CA HIS A 198 -20.70 3.77 -1.31
C HIS A 198 -21.45 4.76 -2.23
N PRO A 199 -22.67 5.22 -1.86
CA PRO A 199 -23.48 6.08 -2.75
C PRO A 199 -22.87 7.45 -3.02
N ILE A 200 -22.00 7.94 -2.12
CA ILE A 200 -21.46 9.30 -2.18
C ILE A 200 -19.94 9.26 -2.46
N PHE A 201 -19.21 8.34 -1.83
CA PHE A 201 -17.76 8.29 -1.89
C PHE A 201 -17.26 7.23 -2.87
N SER A 202 -16.25 7.57 -3.65
CA SER A 202 -15.46 6.63 -4.42
C SER A 202 -13.98 6.73 -4.03
N LEU A 203 -13.27 5.58 -4.05
CA LEU A 203 -11.86 5.49 -3.68
C LEU A 203 -11.00 5.35 -4.93
N GLN A 204 -9.89 6.09 -4.95
CA GLN A 204 -8.80 5.94 -5.92
C GLN A 204 -7.49 5.81 -5.14
N GLY A 205 -7.11 4.58 -4.83
CA GLY A 205 -6.01 4.31 -3.91
C GLY A 205 -6.34 4.79 -2.49
N LYS A 206 -5.64 5.80 -1.99
CA LYS A 206 -5.91 6.45 -0.69
C LYS A 206 -6.78 7.70 -0.81
N ASP A 207 -6.98 8.19 -2.02
CA ASP A 207 -7.75 9.40 -2.24
C ASP A 207 -9.24 9.08 -2.32
N VAL A 208 -10.04 9.96 -1.74
CA VAL A 208 -11.51 9.89 -1.75
C VAL A 208 -12.05 10.89 -2.73
N GLN A 209 -13.00 10.50 -3.56
CA GLN A 209 -13.70 11.41 -4.46
C GLN A 209 -15.16 11.48 -4.08
N VAL A 210 -15.72 12.69 -4.12
CA VAL A 210 -17.15 12.98 -3.89
C VAL A 210 -17.66 13.93 -4.97
N GLU A 211 -18.85 13.70 -5.49
CA GLU A 211 -19.56 14.66 -6.34
C GLU A 211 -20.29 15.67 -5.45
N LEU A 212 -20.07 16.97 -5.69
CA LEU A 212 -20.74 18.05 -4.99
C LEU A 212 -21.77 18.71 -5.92
N PRO A 213 -23.06 18.47 -5.70
CA PRO A 213 -24.09 19.18 -6.44
C PRO A 213 -24.11 20.65 -6.01
N LEU A 214 -24.01 21.55 -6.98
CA LEU A 214 -24.10 22.99 -6.79
C LEU A 214 -25.21 23.59 -7.68
N ALA A 215 -25.95 24.55 -7.13
CA ALA A 215 -26.83 25.35 -7.94
C ALA A 215 -26.04 26.30 -8.85
N PRO A 216 -26.58 26.73 -10.00
CA PRO A 216 -25.89 27.64 -10.93
C PRO A 216 -25.42 28.95 -10.28
N TRP A 217 -26.21 29.51 -9.37
CA TRP A 217 -25.85 30.75 -8.66
C TRP A 217 -24.73 30.53 -7.63
N GLU A 218 -24.65 29.36 -6.98
CA GLU A 218 -23.56 29.06 -6.04
C GLU A 218 -22.23 28.93 -6.79
N ALA A 219 -22.25 28.31 -7.97
CA ALA A 219 -21.08 28.19 -8.82
C ALA A 219 -20.67 29.52 -9.46
N ALA A 220 -21.63 30.31 -9.91
CA ALA A 220 -21.35 31.58 -10.57
C ALA A 220 -20.85 32.68 -9.60
N LEU A 221 -21.50 32.79 -8.43
CA LEU A 221 -21.23 33.86 -7.46
C LEU A 221 -20.21 33.45 -6.38
N GLY A 222 -19.94 32.17 -6.27
CA GLY A 222 -19.20 31.58 -5.17
C GLY A 222 -20.11 31.35 -3.96
N ALA A 223 -19.77 30.36 -3.16
CA ALA A 223 -20.53 29.95 -1.98
C ALA A 223 -19.66 29.30 -0.94
N LYS A 224 -20.16 29.22 0.30
CA LYS A 224 -19.63 28.31 1.32
C LYS A 224 -20.58 27.15 1.48
N VAL A 225 -20.11 25.95 1.27
CA VAL A 225 -20.94 24.74 1.24
C VAL A 225 -20.37 23.69 2.19
N ALA A 226 -21.27 23.03 2.91
CA ALA A 226 -20.91 21.90 3.75
C ALA A 226 -20.68 20.66 2.87
N VAL A 227 -19.47 20.09 2.94
CA VAL A 227 -19.07 18.90 2.18
C VAL A 227 -18.85 17.74 3.14
N PRO A 228 -19.48 16.56 2.90
CA PRO A 228 -19.24 15.39 3.70
C PRO A 228 -17.83 14.86 3.45
N THR A 229 -17.15 14.45 4.52
CA THR A 229 -15.90 13.68 4.47
C THR A 229 -16.06 12.45 5.34
N LEU A 230 -15.17 11.46 5.18
CA LEU A 230 -15.18 10.26 6.03
C LEU A 230 -14.87 10.59 7.50
N GLY A 231 -14.20 11.71 7.76
CA GLY A 231 -13.92 12.21 9.11
C GLY A 231 -14.91 13.28 9.61
N GLY A 232 -16.10 13.40 8.99
CA GLY A 232 -17.11 14.40 9.33
C GLY A 232 -17.28 15.47 8.26
N THR A 233 -18.22 16.38 8.46
CA THR A 233 -18.53 17.46 7.51
C THR A 233 -17.55 18.62 7.65
N VAL A 234 -17.10 19.19 6.52
CA VAL A 234 -16.24 20.39 6.48
C VAL A 234 -16.87 21.47 5.61
N GLU A 235 -16.65 22.73 5.96
CA GLU A 235 -17.05 23.87 5.13
C GLU A 235 -16.02 24.07 4.02
N LEU A 236 -16.47 24.09 2.76
CA LEU A 236 -15.65 24.34 1.58
C LEU A 236 -16.10 25.64 0.92
N THR A 237 -15.14 26.55 0.68
CA THR A 237 -15.39 27.76 -0.10
C THR A 237 -15.28 27.45 -1.59
N ILE A 238 -16.39 27.66 -2.30
CA ILE A 238 -16.45 27.55 -3.76
C ILE A 238 -16.07 28.89 -4.36
N PRO A 239 -15.06 28.98 -5.21
CA PRO A 239 -14.72 30.22 -5.87
C PRO A 239 -15.81 30.64 -6.86
N ALA A 240 -15.99 31.95 -7.04
CA ALA A 240 -16.88 32.46 -8.08
C ALA A 240 -16.42 32.03 -9.47
N GLY A 241 -17.36 31.67 -10.33
CA GLY A 241 -17.07 31.14 -11.67
C GLY A 241 -16.67 29.67 -11.71
N ALA A 242 -16.95 28.90 -10.66
CA ALA A 242 -16.71 27.45 -10.64
C ALA A 242 -17.47 26.76 -11.78
N GLN A 243 -16.83 25.78 -12.42
CA GLN A 243 -17.37 25.05 -13.56
C GLN A 243 -17.66 23.58 -13.23
N ALA A 244 -18.60 22.99 -13.95
CA ALA A 244 -18.83 21.54 -13.87
C ALA A 244 -17.56 20.76 -14.19
N GLY A 245 -17.28 19.71 -13.40
CA GLY A 245 -16.07 18.91 -13.55
C GLY A 245 -14.82 19.51 -12.88
N GLN A 246 -14.89 20.70 -12.34
CA GLN A 246 -13.77 21.28 -11.58
C GLN A 246 -13.52 20.45 -10.32
N LYS A 247 -12.24 20.12 -10.06
CA LYS A 247 -11.81 19.39 -8.87
C LYS A 247 -11.26 20.35 -7.83
N LEU A 248 -11.85 20.31 -6.63
CA LEU A 248 -11.38 21.02 -5.45
C LEU A 248 -10.76 20.01 -4.48
N ARG A 249 -9.59 20.31 -3.91
CA ARG A 249 -8.83 19.40 -3.06
C ARG A 249 -8.95 19.77 -1.59
N LEU A 250 -9.32 18.79 -0.78
CA LEU A 250 -9.27 18.84 0.68
C LEU A 250 -8.10 18.01 1.16
N ARG A 251 -7.00 18.66 1.53
CA ARG A 251 -5.76 17.98 1.91
C ARG A 251 -5.92 17.13 3.16
N GLY A 252 -5.39 15.91 3.14
CA GLY A 252 -5.35 14.98 4.27
C GLY A 252 -6.73 14.47 4.72
N ARG A 253 -7.78 14.65 3.89
CA ARG A 253 -9.16 14.19 4.17
C ARG A 253 -9.51 12.89 3.47
N GLY A 254 -8.54 12.22 2.83
CA GLY A 254 -8.66 10.88 2.27
C GLY A 254 -8.41 9.78 3.31
N PHE A 255 -8.09 8.59 2.84
CA PHE A 255 -7.82 7.43 3.71
C PHE A 255 -6.57 7.60 4.56
N PRO A 256 -6.57 7.05 5.79
CA PRO A 256 -5.42 7.06 6.67
C PRO A 256 -4.20 6.39 6.03
N GLY A 257 -3.03 6.96 6.29
CA GLY A 257 -1.76 6.43 5.82
C GLY A 257 -0.60 7.38 6.11
N THR A 258 0.59 7.06 5.64
CA THR A 258 1.77 7.92 5.77
C THR A 258 2.31 8.23 4.36
N PRO A 259 1.99 9.42 3.80
CA PRO A 259 1.00 10.39 4.27
C PRO A 259 -0.46 9.92 4.08
N ASN A 260 -1.41 10.63 4.75
CA ASN A 260 -2.83 10.44 4.48
C ASN A 260 -3.15 10.80 3.03
N GLY A 261 -4.19 10.15 2.47
CA GLY A 261 -4.77 10.55 1.21
C GLY A 261 -5.50 11.90 1.28
N ASP A 262 -5.93 12.40 0.15
CA ASP A 262 -6.72 13.62 0.03
C ASP A 262 -8.16 13.32 -0.36
N GLN A 263 -9.06 14.29 -0.13
CA GLN A 263 -10.39 14.20 -0.72
C GLN A 263 -10.52 15.18 -1.87
N PHE A 264 -10.97 14.68 -3.01
CA PHE A 264 -11.29 15.47 -4.20
C PHE A 264 -12.79 15.66 -4.31
N VAL A 265 -13.21 16.91 -4.37
CA VAL A 265 -14.59 17.32 -4.53
C VAL A 265 -14.80 17.70 -5.98
N LEU A 266 -15.62 16.94 -6.69
CA LEU A 266 -15.93 17.17 -8.11
C LEU A 266 -17.22 17.99 -8.20
N VAL A 267 -17.12 19.20 -8.75
CA VAL A 267 -18.27 20.08 -8.94
C VAL A 267 -19.22 19.51 -9.97
N LYS A 268 -20.49 19.38 -9.60
CA LYS A 268 -21.58 18.95 -10.45
C LYS A 268 -22.69 20.00 -10.45
N LEU A 269 -22.87 20.69 -11.56
CA LEU A 269 -23.96 21.67 -11.66
C LEU A 269 -25.32 20.96 -11.77
N VAL A 270 -26.25 21.39 -10.95
CA VAL A 270 -27.63 20.89 -10.94
C VAL A 270 -28.58 22.06 -11.16
N THR A 271 -29.36 21.99 -12.23
CA THR A 271 -30.34 23.03 -12.58
C THR A 271 -31.64 22.73 -11.87
N PRO A 272 -32.17 23.66 -11.07
CA PRO A 272 -33.51 23.52 -10.46
C PRO A 272 -34.61 23.40 -11.51
N ALA A 273 -35.62 22.60 -11.23
CA ALA A 273 -36.77 22.48 -12.12
C ALA A 273 -37.60 23.75 -12.20
N ALA A 274 -38.03 24.11 -13.39
CA ALA A 274 -38.90 25.28 -13.61
C ALA A 274 -40.40 24.89 -13.55
N GLU A 275 -40.87 24.48 -12.40
CA GLU A 275 -42.22 23.94 -12.22
C GLU A 275 -43.28 25.05 -12.09
N THR A 276 -42.90 26.22 -11.56
CA THR A 276 -43.82 27.35 -11.35
C THR A 276 -43.70 28.41 -12.46
N PRO A 277 -44.75 29.18 -12.74
CA PRO A 277 -44.67 30.30 -13.67
C PRO A 277 -43.53 31.28 -13.34
N GLN A 278 -43.33 31.59 -12.07
CA GLN A 278 -42.26 32.47 -11.59
C GLN A 278 -40.86 31.90 -11.88
N ALA A 279 -40.69 30.59 -11.68
CA ALA A 279 -39.42 29.94 -12.00
C ALA A 279 -39.12 29.98 -13.50
N LYS A 280 -40.13 29.76 -14.35
CA LYS A 280 -39.98 29.88 -15.82
C LYS A 280 -39.59 31.30 -16.21
N GLU A 281 -40.26 32.30 -15.68
CA GLU A 281 -39.94 33.71 -15.92
C GLU A 281 -38.51 34.07 -15.49
N ALA A 282 -38.04 33.55 -14.35
CA ALA A 282 -36.67 33.74 -13.90
C ALA A 282 -35.65 33.18 -14.89
N TYR A 283 -35.87 31.97 -15.42
CA TYR A 283 -35.00 31.37 -16.44
C TYR A 283 -35.04 32.09 -17.78
N GLU A 284 -36.22 32.59 -18.20
CA GLU A 284 -36.34 33.38 -19.41
C GLU A 284 -35.64 34.73 -19.30
N ARG A 285 -35.72 35.40 -18.13
CA ARG A 285 -34.97 36.60 -17.84
C ARG A 285 -33.48 36.36 -17.87
N MET A 286 -33.00 35.29 -17.20
CA MET A 286 -31.60 34.90 -17.22
C MET A 286 -31.09 34.63 -18.65
N ARG A 287 -31.87 33.94 -19.49
CA ARG A 287 -31.55 33.72 -20.90
C ARG A 287 -31.39 35.01 -21.70
N ARG A 288 -32.24 36.02 -21.45
CA ARG A 288 -32.16 37.31 -22.14
C ARG A 288 -30.95 38.14 -21.69
N GLU A 289 -30.65 38.12 -20.41
CA GLU A 289 -29.58 38.95 -19.86
C GLU A 289 -28.19 38.42 -20.17
N PHE A 290 -28.00 37.11 -20.16
CA PHE A 290 -26.65 36.55 -20.36
C PHE A 290 -26.25 36.36 -21.83
N ASN A 291 -27.18 36.31 -22.78
CA ASN A 291 -26.89 36.07 -24.20
C ASN A 291 -25.79 35.00 -24.44
N PHE A 292 -25.88 33.90 -23.67
CA PHE A 292 -24.84 32.87 -23.58
C PHE A 292 -25.16 31.66 -24.46
N ASN A 293 -24.23 31.29 -25.35
CA ASN A 293 -24.32 30.06 -26.12
C ASN A 293 -23.26 29.03 -25.63
N PRO A 294 -23.66 28.01 -24.89
CA PRO A 294 -22.73 27.00 -24.39
C PRO A 294 -22.11 26.11 -25.50
N ARG A 295 -22.62 26.18 -26.73
CA ARG A 295 -22.16 25.42 -27.90
C ARG A 295 -21.44 26.29 -28.92
N ALA A 296 -21.02 27.49 -28.57
CA ALA A 296 -20.33 28.40 -29.50
C ALA A 296 -19.03 27.84 -30.10
N ALA A 297 -18.40 26.90 -29.38
CA ALA A 297 -17.17 26.23 -29.82
C ALA A 297 -17.41 24.94 -30.65
N TRP A 298 -18.67 24.55 -30.84
CA TRP A 298 -18.97 23.38 -31.68
C TRP A 298 -18.88 23.74 -33.17
N PRO A 299 -18.40 22.79 -34.01
CA PRO A 299 -18.33 23.02 -35.46
C PRO A 299 -19.70 23.14 -36.10
#